data_ba4fec0970523dec5eb1261d5bf0f987
#
_entry.id   ba4fec0970523dec5eb1261d5bf0f987
#
_cell.length_a   1.000
_cell.length_b   1.000
_cell.length_c   1.000
_cell.angle_alpha   90.00
_cell.angle_beta   90.00
_cell.angle_gamma   90.00
#
_symmetry.space_group_name_H-M   'P 1'
#
loop_
_entity.id
_entity.type
_entity.pdbx_description
1 polymer ?
#
loop_
_entity_poly.entity_id
_entity_poly.type
_entity_poly.pdbx_seq_one_letter_code
_entity_poly.pdbx_strand_id
1 'polypeptide(L)'
;MVGENARFNVRLIDCVGYIVPSSIGYIENEAPRMVMTPWFSEEVPFNMAAEVGTRKVITEHSTIGLVITTDGSISDIPRSEYEESEQRVISELKSINKPFVVLLNCVDPKSSKTAELCASMSEKYGTPVMPVNCLDLNGEDIENILKQVLFSFPVKEINISMPKWITELPKGHWLKNEIFDTIREAAKDVKTVRDARGIVDKVRRCEDITYSDVRNIDLGKGSTDISVTLKSELFYRILGETTGIEIKSESDLLPLLKKLTDIRRSYEKIENALREVDATGYGIVMPTIDELTLEEPEIVRQGGKYGVKLRASAPSIHMMKANIITEVSPIVGSEKQSEELVMYLPVSYTHLPSPRDRSVSRM
;
A
#
# COMPACT_ATOMS: atom_id res chain seq x y z
N MET A 1 -30.17 4.22 8.12
CA MET A 1 -28.99 3.76 7.37
C MET A 1 -27.89 4.80 7.57
N VAL A 2 -26.70 4.40 7.89
CA VAL A 2 -25.56 5.33 8.04
C VAL A 2 -24.76 5.30 6.74
N GLY A 3 -25.00 6.29 5.88
CA GLY A 3 -24.53 6.27 4.48
C GLY A 3 -25.34 5.29 3.62
N GLU A 4 -25.12 5.29 2.31
CA GLU A 4 -25.92 4.50 1.36
C GLU A 4 -25.79 2.98 1.53
N ASN A 5 -24.74 2.46 2.22
CA ASN A 5 -24.37 1.04 2.19
C ASN A 5 -24.17 0.36 3.56
N ALA A 6 -24.34 1.04 4.70
CA ALA A 6 -24.12 0.41 6.00
C ALA A 6 -25.43 0.11 6.74
N ARG A 7 -25.66 -1.17 7.05
CA ARG A 7 -26.72 -1.63 7.96
C ARG A 7 -26.10 -2.28 9.17
N PHE A 8 -26.51 -1.87 10.35
CA PHE A 8 -26.11 -2.50 11.60
C PHE A 8 -27.24 -2.41 12.62
N ASN A 9 -27.24 -3.34 13.54
CA ASN A 9 -28.17 -3.39 14.66
C ASN A 9 -27.50 -2.80 15.89
N VAL A 10 -28.17 -1.87 16.53
CA VAL A 10 -27.70 -1.26 17.79
C VAL A 10 -28.60 -1.74 18.91
N ARG A 11 -27.98 -2.21 19.99
CA ARG A 11 -28.64 -2.46 21.25
C ARG A 11 -28.10 -1.46 22.27
N LEU A 12 -28.96 -0.58 22.75
CA LEU A 12 -28.62 0.34 23.82
C LEU A 12 -28.80 -0.37 25.17
N ILE A 13 -27.82 -0.23 26.04
CA ILE A 13 -27.84 -0.71 27.42
C ILE A 13 -27.63 0.51 28.28
N ASP A 14 -28.66 0.81 29.09
CA ASP A 14 -28.59 1.89 30.06
C ASP A 14 -27.96 1.39 31.37
N CYS A 15 -27.24 2.27 32.07
CA CYS A 15 -26.70 2.02 33.39
C CYS A 15 -26.82 3.29 34.25
N VAL A 16 -26.77 3.12 35.56
CA VAL A 16 -26.95 4.22 36.50
C VAL A 16 -25.90 5.33 36.32
N GLY A 17 -24.70 4.97 35.89
CA GLY A 17 -23.57 5.91 35.81
C GLY A 17 -22.90 6.10 37.19
N TYR A 18 -21.94 7.03 37.23
CA TYR A 18 -21.30 7.45 38.46
C TYR A 18 -22.08 8.59 39.09
N ILE A 19 -22.21 8.57 40.40
CA ILE A 19 -23.00 9.55 41.16
C ILE A 19 -22.29 10.90 41.16
N VAL A 20 -23.08 11.94 40.89
CA VAL A 20 -22.67 13.34 41.05
C VAL A 20 -23.05 13.82 42.43
N PRO A 21 -22.19 14.55 43.18
CA PRO A 21 -22.40 14.89 44.59
C PRO A 21 -23.77 15.49 44.90
N SER A 22 -24.25 16.43 44.13
CA SER A 22 -25.57 17.06 44.32
C SER A 22 -26.76 16.32 43.72
N SER A 23 -26.56 15.08 43.21
CA SER A 23 -27.67 14.30 42.70
C SER A 23 -28.62 13.87 43.84
N ILE A 24 -29.91 13.77 43.51
CA ILE A 24 -30.95 13.41 44.48
C ILE A 24 -31.20 11.90 44.45
N GLY A 25 -31.55 11.30 45.61
CA GLY A 25 -32.09 9.93 45.66
C GLY A 25 -31.09 8.84 46.07
N TYR A 26 -29.81 9.14 46.31
CA TYR A 26 -28.84 8.19 46.86
C TYR A 26 -28.67 8.30 48.37
N ILE A 27 -29.26 9.33 49.00
CA ILE A 27 -29.35 9.52 50.45
C ILE A 27 -30.83 9.45 50.86
N GLU A 28 -31.12 8.70 51.88
CA GLU A 28 -32.46 8.56 52.49
C GLU A 28 -32.34 8.64 54.03
N ASN A 29 -33.09 9.53 54.65
CA ASN A 29 -33.05 9.75 56.10
C ASN A 29 -31.60 10.03 56.67
N GLU A 30 -30.85 10.90 55.98
CA GLU A 30 -29.48 11.27 56.32
C GLU A 30 -28.44 10.12 56.23
N ALA A 31 -28.83 8.95 55.74
CA ALA A 31 -27.96 7.79 55.51
C ALA A 31 -27.94 7.38 54.03
N PRO A 32 -26.87 6.70 53.57
CA PRO A 32 -26.86 6.14 52.21
C PRO A 32 -28.02 5.18 52.01
N ARG A 33 -28.78 5.36 50.92
CA ARG A 33 -29.84 4.45 50.53
C ARG A 33 -29.26 3.06 50.26
N MET A 34 -29.81 2.05 50.92
CA MET A 34 -29.40 0.66 50.76
C MET A 34 -30.19 -0.01 49.64
N VAL A 35 -29.57 -0.83 48.83
CA VAL A 35 -30.19 -1.53 47.72
C VAL A 35 -29.64 -2.95 47.56
N MET A 36 -30.52 -3.87 47.21
CA MET A 36 -30.14 -5.22 46.80
C MET A 36 -29.83 -5.28 45.31
N THR A 37 -28.78 -5.93 44.93
CA THR A 37 -28.43 -6.14 43.52
C THR A 37 -28.05 -7.59 43.27
N PRO A 38 -28.12 -8.10 42.03
CA PRO A 38 -27.73 -9.46 41.71
C PRO A 38 -26.27 -9.81 41.98
N TRP A 39 -25.43 -8.83 42.23
CA TRP A 39 -23.98 -9.00 42.38
C TRP A 39 -23.53 -9.11 43.83
N PHE A 40 -24.41 -8.80 44.78
CA PHE A 40 -24.10 -8.84 46.20
C PHE A 40 -25.13 -9.71 46.91
N SER A 41 -24.68 -10.46 47.91
CA SER A 41 -25.52 -11.30 48.77
C SER A 41 -26.24 -10.52 49.87
N GLU A 42 -25.84 -9.29 50.12
CA GLU A 42 -26.36 -8.39 51.14
C GLU A 42 -26.70 -7.04 50.51
N GLU A 43 -27.49 -6.25 51.23
CA GLU A 43 -27.77 -4.86 50.82
C GLU A 43 -26.49 -4.03 50.90
N VAL A 44 -26.26 -3.24 49.85
CA VAL A 44 -25.10 -2.33 49.76
C VAL A 44 -25.57 -0.90 49.52
N PRO A 45 -24.76 0.11 49.86
CA PRO A 45 -25.07 1.50 49.56
C PRO A 45 -25.30 1.70 48.05
N PHE A 46 -26.29 2.50 47.66
CA PHE A 46 -26.67 2.76 46.25
C PHE A 46 -25.50 3.24 45.41
N ASN A 47 -24.63 4.10 45.94
CA ASN A 47 -23.44 4.55 45.22
C ASN A 47 -22.50 3.38 44.84
N MET A 48 -22.28 2.44 45.76
CA MET A 48 -21.47 1.25 45.50
C MET A 48 -22.13 0.34 44.47
N ALA A 49 -23.44 0.14 44.57
CA ALA A 49 -24.22 -0.62 43.60
C ALA A 49 -24.16 0.00 42.18
N ALA A 50 -24.29 1.32 42.10
CA ALA A 50 -24.22 2.07 40.85
C ALA A 50 -22.83 1.96 40.21
N GLU A 51 -21.75 2.09 40.98
CA GLU A 51 -20.39 1.94 40.50
C GLU A 51 -20.11 0.54 39.96
N VAL A 52 -20.42 -0.50 40.72
CA VAL A 52 -20.19 -1.89 40.30
C VAL A 52 -21.05 -2.24 39.07
N GLY A 53 -22.31 -1.83 39.07
CA GLY A 53 -23.21 -2.04 37.93
C GLY A 53 -22.73 -1.36 36.65
N THR A 54 -22.37 -0.08 36.74
CA THR A 54 -21.81 0.68 35.64
C THR A 54 -20.53 0.05 35.11
N ARG A 55 -19.61 -0.31 35.97
CA ARG A 55 -18.35 -0.97 35.59
C ARG A 55 -18.61 -2.31 34.88
N LYS A 56 -19.54 -3.13 35.35
CA LYS A 56 -19.90 -4.39 34.69
C LYS A 56 -20.51 -4.17 33.33
N VAL A 57 -21.40 -3.21 33.17
CA VAL A 57 -21.94 -2.85 31.85
C VAL A 57 -20.84 -2.41 30.90
N ILE A 58 -19.93 -1.54 31.36
CA ILE A 58 -18.81 -1.05 30.58
C ILE A 58 -17.88 -2.20 30.19
N THR A 59 -17.52 -3.10 31.11
CA THR A 59 -16.50 -4.13 30.84
C THR A 59 -17.06 -5.35 30.11
N GLU A 60 -18.22 -5.86 30.53
CA GLU A 60 -18.70 -7.19 30.13
C GLU A 60 -19.82 -7.15 29.08
N HIS A 61 -20.67 -6.11 29.08
CA HIS A 61 -21.91 -6.11 28.31
C HIS A 61 -21.95 -5.15 27.12
N SER A 62 -21.04 -4.17 27.05
CA SER A 62 -21.01 -3.19 25.97
C SER A 62 -19.85 -3.42 25.01
N THR A 63 -20.05 -3.17 23.73
CA THR A 63 -19.01 -3.16 22.71
C THR A 63 -18.35 -1.79 22.59
N ILE A 64 -19.15 -0.72 22.82
CA ILE A 64 -18.72 0.67 22.75
C ILE A 64 -19.38 1.45 23.90
N GLY A 65 -18.70 2.45 24.42
CA GLY A 65 -19.23 3.38 25.40
C GLY A 65 -19.86 4.61 24.76
N LEU A 66 -21.05 4.99 25.22
CA LEU A 66 -21.62 6.30 24.94
C LEU A 66 -21.65 7.08 26.25
N VAL A 67 -20.69 8.00 26.40
CA VAL A 67 -20.57 8.82 27.60
C VAL A 67 -21.44 10.06 27.42
N ILE A 68 -22.44 10.24 28.28
CA ILE A 68 -23.31 11.41 28.25
C ILE A 68 -22.97 12.27 29.46
N THR A 69 -22.60 13.51 29.21
CA THR A 69 -22.35 14.53 30.21
C THR A 69 -23.14 15.81 29.86
N THR A 70 -23.05 16.85 30.66
CA THR A 70 -23.80 18.09 30.44
C THR A 70 -22.93 19.33 30.63
N ASP A 71 -23.33 20.44 30.02
CA ASP A 71 -22.76 21.75 30.25
C ASP A 71 -23.31 22.46 31.53
N GLY A 72 -24.21 21.78 32.25
CA GLY A 72 -24.92 22.31 33.42
C GLY A 72 -26.19 23.08 33.08
N SER A 73 -26.58 23.21 31.82
CA SER A 73 -27.80 23.92 31.43
C SER A 73 -29.08 23.08 31.52
N ILE A 74 -28.94 21.77 31.68
CA ILE A 74 -30.06 20.82 31.65
C ILE A 74 -30.68 20.57 33.04
N SER A 75 -29.91 20.79 34.11
CA SER A 75 -30.32 20.54 35.49
C SER A 75 -29.84 21.66 36.39
N ASP A 76 -30.31 21.67 37.63
CA ASP A 76 -29.85 22.62 38.68
C ASP A 76 -28.45 22.32 39.22
N ILE A 77 -27.80 21.23 38.74
CA ILE A 77 -26.47 20.84 39.16
C ILE A 77 -25.44 21.53 38.25
N PRO A 78 -24.47 22.28 38.85
CA PRO A 78 -23.50 23.02 38.07
C PRO A 78 -22.51 22.08 37.36
N ARG A 79 -22.00 22.51 36.20
CA ARG A 79 -21.04 21.74 35.37
C ARG A 79 -19.85 21.18 36.15
N SER A 80 -19.32 21.95 37.10
CA SER A 80 -18.15 21.56 37.91
C SER A 80 -18.33 20.26 38.71
N GLU A 81 -19.54 19.90 39.05
CA GLU A 81 -19.81 18.66 39.82
C GLU A 81 -19.80 17.41 38.92
N TYR A 82 -20.02 17.55 37.61
CA TYR A 82 -19.96 16.44 36.70
C TYR A 82 -18.53 16.06 36.27
N GLU A 83 -17.56 16.97 36.40
CA GLU A 83 -16.22 16.79 35.86
C GLU A 83 -15.45 15.62 36.44
N GLU A 84 -15.59 15.35 37.74
CA GLU A 84 -14.89 14.23 38.39
C GLU A 84 -15.45 12.88 37.91
N SER A 85 -16.76 12.72 37.91
CA SER A 85 -17.44 11.50 37.44
C SER A 85 -17.20 11.27 35.97
N GLU A 86 -17.22 12.30 35.16
CA GLU A 86 -16.92 12.28 33.70
C GLU A 86 -15.49 11.81 33.45
N GLN A 87 -14.51 12.40 34.14
CA GLN A 87 -13.10 12.04 33.99
C GLN A 87 -12.85 10.58 34.39
N ARG A 88 -13.54 10.11 35.44
CA ARG A 88 -13.45 8.74 35.93
C ARG A 88 -13.95 7.75 34.84
N VAL A 89 -15.15 7.95 34.30
CA VAL A 89 -15.71 7.10 33.22
C VAL A 89 -14.77 7.05 32.03
N ILE A 90 -14.31 8.20 31.56
CA ILE A 90 -13.43 8.31 30.40
C ILE A 90 -12.11 7.59 30.65
N SER A 91 -11.54 7.73 31.86
CA SER A 91 -10.30 7.06 32.25
C SER A 91 -10.47 5.53 32.29
N GLU A 92 -11.59 5.05 32.78
CA GLU A 92 -11.90 3.61 32.81
C GLU A 92 -12.06 3.05 31.39
N LEU A 93 -12.82 3.71 30.53
CA LEU A 93 -12.98 3.30 29.13
C LEU A 93 -11.64 3.25 28.38
N LYS A 94 -10.77 4.23 28.63
CA LYS A 94 -9.40 4.25 28.07
C LYS A 94 -8.55 3.10 28.61
N SER A 95 -8.61 2.82 29.90
CA SER A 95 -7.80 1.77 30.55
C SER A 95 -8.09 0.38 29.99
N ILE A 96 -9.33 0.12 29.58
CA ILE A 96 -9.74 -1.15 28.96
C ILE A 96 -9.70 -1.12 27.43
N ASN A 97 -9.14 -0.04 26.83
CA ASN A 97 -9.12 0.19 25.37
C ASN A 97 -10.49 0.04 24.69
N LYS A 98 -11.56 0.39 25.38
CA LYS A 98 -12.90 0.34 24.80
C LYS A 98 -13.16 1.61 23.98
N PRO A 99 -13.60 1.50 22.72
CA PRO A 99 -13.97 2.66 21.94
C PRO A 99 -15.17 3.36 22.59
N PHE A 100 -15.17 4.68 22.58
CA PHE A 100 -16.26 5.48 23.15
C PHE A 100 -16.45 6.82 22.41
N VAL A 101 -17.63 7.38 22.56
CA VAL A 101 -17.99 8.72 22.08
C VAL A 101 -18.54 9.51 23.26
N VAL A 102 -18.24 10.80 23.31
CA VAL A 102 -18.71 11.69 24.35
C VAL A 102 -19.80 12.63 23.77
N LEU A 103 -20.96 12.65 24.40
CA LEU A 103 -22.05 13.58 24.09
C LEU A 103 -22.15 14.61 25.22
N LEU A 104 -22.11 15.88 24.86
CA LEU A 104 -22.38 17.00 25.76
C LEU A 104 -23.84 17.40 25.61
N ASN A 105 -24.69 16.97 26.56
CA ASN A 105 -26.09 17.33 26.58
C ASN A 105 -26.26 18.78 27.08
N CYS A 106 -26.85 19.62 26.24
CA CYS A 106 -27.01 21.05 26.49
C CYS A 106 -28.31 21.57 25.86
N VAL A 107 -28.80 22.69 26.38
CA VAL A 107 -30.02 23.33 25.84
C VAL A 107 -29.78 23.90 24.45
N ASP A 108 -28.62 24.49 24.19
CA ASP A 108 -28.27 25.08 22.90
C ASP A 108 -26.97 24.49 22.33
N PRO A 109 -27.05 23.41 21.53
CA PRO A 109 -25.88 22.78 20.90
C PRO A 109 -25.11 23.66 19.91
N LYS A 110 -25.74 24.74 19.42
CA LYS A 110 -25.18 25.63 18.38
C LYS A 110 -24.52 26.88 18.95
N SER A 111 -24.55 27.09 20.27
CA SER A 111 -23.96 28.27 20.88
C SER A 111 -22.43 28.24 20.78
N SER A 112 -21.79 29.42 20.68
CA SER A 112 -20.33 29.54 20.69
C SER A 112 -19.71 29.02 21.98
N LYS A 113 -20.38 29.23 23.12
CA LYS A 113 -19.94 28.76 24.43
C LYS A 113 -19.90 27.23 24.49
N THR A 114 -20.93 26.56 23.95
CA THR A 114 -20.97 25.10 23.86
C THR A 114 -19.87 24.57 22.93
N ALA A 115 -19.63 25.25 21.81
CA ALA A 115 -18.55 24.89 20.88
C ALA A 115 -17.16 25.00 21.52
N GLU A 116 -16.89 26.06 22.28
CA GLU A 116 -15.64 26.24 23.01
C GLU A 116 -15.45 25.17 24.08
N LEU A 117 -16.51 24.84 24.82
CA LEU A 117 -16.48 23.78 25.84
C LEU A 117 -16.20 22.41 25.18
N CYS A 118 -16.87 22.08 24.07
CA CYS A 118 -16.62 20.86 23.32
C CYS A 118 -15.18 20.78 22.81
N ALA A 119 -14.62 21.87 22.32
CA ALA A 119 -13.22 21.93 21.87
C ALA A 119 -12.25 21.66 23.01
N SER A 120 -12.42 22.36 24.15
CA SER A 120 -11.61 22.16 25.35
C SER A 120 -11.68 20.72 25.89
N MET A 121 -12.89 20.16 25.96
CA MET A 121 -13.09 18.77 26.38
C MET A 121 -12.47 17.78 25.40
N SER A 122 -12.58 18.05 24.10
CA SER A 122 -11.99 17.20 23.06
C SER A 122 -10.48 17.17 23.14
N GLU A 123 -9.84 18.29 23.44
CA GLU A 123 -8.40 18.40 23.69
C GLU A 123 -8.01 17.66 24.96
N LYS A 124 -8.73 17.91 26.08
CA LYS A 124 -8.48 17.26 27.37
C LYS A 124 -8.58 15.74 27.29
N TYR A 125 -9.57 15.23 26.58
CA TYR A 125 -9.84 13.79 26.52
C TYR A 125 -9.26 13.10 25.28
N GLY A 126 -8.72 13.83 24.32
CA GLY A 126 -8.21 13.25 23.06
C GLY A 126 -9.28 12.46 22.28
N THR A 127 -10.56 12.83 22.49
CA THR A 127 -11.71 12.17 21.87
C THR A 127 -12.73 13.24 21.50
N PRO A 128 -13.34 13.21 20.33
CA PRO A 128 -14.34 14.19 19.94
C PRO A 128 -15.53 14.20 20.90
N VAL A 129 -15.94 15.40 21.26
CA VAL A 129 -17.12 15.67 22.06
C VAL A 129 -18.19 16.28 21.16
N MET A 130 -19.38 15.72 21.16
CA MET A 130 -20.50 16.18 20.33
C MET A 130 -21.54 16.89 21.19
N PRO A 131 -21.87 18.14 20.87
CA PRO A 131 -22.97 18.81 21.54
C PRO A 131 -24.31 18.29 21.00
N VAL A 132 -25.21 17.97 21.90
CA VAL A 132 -26.56 17.47 21.58
C VAL A 132 -27.58 18.07 22.54
N ASN A 133 -28.84 18.19 22.07
CA ASN A 133 -29.96 18.39 22.96
C ASN A 133 -30.74 17.08 23.01
N CYS A 134 -30.62 16.32 24.10
CA CYS A 134 -31.26 15.01 24.20
C CYS A 134 -32.79 15.06 24.19
N LEU A 135 -33.40 16.20 24.47
CA LEU A 135 -34.87 16.36 24.40
C LEU A 135 -35.38 16.55 22.97
N ASP A 136 -34.50 17.17 22.09
CA ASP A 136 -34.86 17.51 20.72
C ASP A 136 -34.06 16.73 19.67
N LEU A 137 -33.60 15.53 20.03
CA LEU A 137 -32.84 14.69 19.09
C LEU A 137 -33.70 14.33 17.87
N ASN A 138 -33.21 14.68 16.71
CA ASN A 138 -33.81 14.30 15.43
C ASN A 138 -33.06 13.13 14.76
N GLY A 139 -33.58 12.65 13.63
CA GLY A 139 -32.98 11.51 12.90
C GLY A 139 -31.58 11.79 12.40
N GLU A 140 -31.26 13.03 12.02
CA GLU A 140 -29.94 13.44 11.56
C GLU A 140 -28.91 13.44 12.71
N ASP A 141 -29.31 13.93 13.88
CA ASP A 141 -28.47 13.90 15.09
C ASP A 141 -28.09 12.46 15.47
N ILE A 142 -29.09 11.57 15.48
CA ILE A 142 -28.89 10.16 15.77
C ILE A 142 -27.95 9.52 14.73
N GLU A 143 -28.14 9.82 13.45
CA GLU A 143 -27.26 9.32 12.39
C GLU A 143 -25.82 9.83 12.59
N ASN A 144 -25.62 11.08 12.95
CA ASN A 144 -24.31 11.65 13.21
C ASN A 144 -23.64 11.03 14.44
N ILE A 145 -24.39 10.80 15.52
CA ILE A 145 -23.89 10.07 16.70
C ILE A 145 -23.43 8.68 16.30
N LEU A 146 -24.25 7.94 15.56
CA LEU A 146 -23.92 6.59 15.12
C LEU A 146 -22.72 6.56 14.17
N LYS A 147 -22.58 7.55 13.29
CA LYS A 147 -21.36 7.72 12.46
C LYS A 147 -20.11 7.88 13.33
N GLN A 148 -20.18 8.72 14.34
CA GLN A 148 -19.04 8.93 15.26
C GLN A 148 -18.71 7.68 16.07
N VAL A 149 -19.73 6.95 16.50
CA VAL A 149 -19.58 5.65 17.15
C VAL A 149 -18.78 4.70 16.24
N LEU A 150 -19.18 4.58 14.97
CA LEU A 150 -18.52 3.70 13.99
C LEU A 150 -17.09 4.12 13.70
N PHE A 151 -16.81 5.42 13.61
CA PHE A 151 -15.45 5.93 13.43
C PHE A 151 -14.53 5.69 14.64
N SER A 152 -15.10 5.41 15.80
CA SER A 152 -14.33 5.09 17.03
C SER A 152 -13.97 3.60 17.13
N PHE A 153 -14.47 2.75 16.22
CA PHE A 153 -14.10 1.35 16.19
C PHE A 153 -12.62 1.16 15.80
N PRO A 154 -11.96 0.11 16.34
CA PRO A 154 -10.59 -0.21 15.96
C PRO A 154 -10.51 -0.64 14.49
N VAL A 155 -9.49 -0.16 13.80
CA VAL A 155 -9.12 -0.69 12.48
C VAL A 155 -8.49 -2.06 12.65
N LYS A 156 -8.98 -3.04 11.90
CA LYS A 156 -8.44 -4.40 11.85
C LYS A 156 -7.53 -4.60 10.64
N GLU A 157 -7.85 -3.95 9.53
CA GLU A 157 -7.16 -4.15 8.27
C GLU A 157 -7.11 -2.84 7.48
N ILE A 158 -5.94 -2.56 6.90
CA ILE A 158 -5.73 -1.44 6.00
C ILE A 158 -5.22 -2.00 4.69
N ASN A 159 -6.05 -1.92 3.65
CA ASN A 159 -5.71 -2.36 2.31
C ASN A 159 -5.19 -1.18 1.50
N ILE A 160 -3.97 -1.29 0.98
CA ILE A 160 -3.37 -0.24 0.18
C ILE A 160 -3.26 -0.70 -1.26
N SER A 161 -4.00 -0.02 -2.13
CA SER A 161 -3.97 -0.24 -3.58
C SER A 161 -2.95 0.70 -4.21
N MET A 162 -1.96 0.12 -4.89
CA MET A 162 -0.91 0.84 -5.61
C MET A 162 -0.64 0.17 -6.95
N PRO A 163 0.10 0.81 -7.90
CA PRO A 163 0.47 0.20 -9.16
C PRO A 163 1.22 -1.12 -8.97
N LYS A 164 0.76 -2.17 -9.65
CA LYS A 164 1.29 -3.56 -9.46
C LYS A 164 2.78 -3.69 -9.75
N TRP A 165 3.31 -2.91 -10.68
CA TRP A 165 4.73 -2.97 -11.04
C TRP A 165 5.68 -2.72 -9.86
N ILE A 166 5.23 -2.00 -8.80
CA ILE A 166 6.03 -1.77 -7.59
C ILE A 166 6.24 -3.09 -6.84
N THR A 167 5.23 -3.94 -6.78
CA THR A 167 5.32 -5.22 -6.09
C THR A 167 6.28 -6.17 -6.77
N GLU A 168 6.45 -6.02 -8.10
CA GLU A 168 7.38 -6.82 -8.92
C GLU A 168 8.84 -6.38 -8.77
N LEU A 169 9.11 -5.20 -8.20
CA LEU A 169 10.47 -4.74 -7.95
C LEU A 169 11.21 -5.67 -6.98
N PRO A 170 12.51 -5.90 -7.18
CA PRO A 170 13.33 -6.72 -6.28
C PRO A 170 13.24 -6.28 -4.83
N LYS A 171 13.41 -7.24 -3.91
CA LYS A 171 13.57 -6.92 -2.49
C LYS A 171 14.82 -6.06 -2.32
N GLY A 172 14.68 -4.93 -1.64
CA GLY A 172 15.77 -3.98 -1.45
C GLY A 172 15.84 -2.84 -2.47
N HIS A 173 14.96 -2.83 -3.48
CA HIS A 173 14.86 -1.71 -4.41
C HIS A 173 14.49 -0.42 -3.67
N TRP A 174 15.22 0.68 -3.92
CA TRP A 174 15.08 1.94 -3.19
C TRP A 174 13.63 2.46 -3.15
N LEU A 175 12.96 2.55 -4.28
CA LEU A 175 11.58 3.05 -4.38
C LEU A 175 10.59 2.17 -3.61
N LYS A 176 10.76 0.84 -3.70
CA LYS A 176 9.90 -0.10 -2.95
C LYS A 176 10.06 0.10 -1.46
N ASN A 177 11.29 0.18 -0.98
CA ASN A 177 11.55 0.40 0.44
C ASN A 177 11.00 1.74 0.92
N GLU A 178 11.25 2.83 0.20
CA GLU A 178 10.77 4.16 0.53
C GLU A 178 9.24 4.21 0.68
N ILE A 179 8.50 3.69 -0.31
CA ILE A 179 7.04 3.67 -0.27
C ILE A 179 6.53 2.80 0.88
N PHE A 180 7.07 1.58 1.03
CA PHE A 180 6.61 0.66 2.08
C PHE A 180 6.96 1.17 3.48
N ASP A 181 8.10 1.81 3.66
CA ASP A 181 8.48 2.39 4.95
C ASP A 181 7.63 3.62 5.28
N THR A 182 7.36 4.48 4.30
CA THR A 182 6.43 5.62 4.45
C THR A 182 5.03 5.14 4.89
N ILE A 183 4.51 4.10 4.23
CA ILE A 183 3.22 3.51 4.57
C ILE A 183 3.25 2.90 5.98
N ARG A 184 4.30 2.16 6.31
CA ARG A 184 4.47 1.52 7.62
C ARG A 184 4.53 2.57 8.73
N GLU A 185 5.30 3.63 8.54
CA GLU A 185 5.36 4.75 9.49
C GLU A 185 4.01 5.45 9.64
N ALA A 186 3.30 5.68 8.53
CA ALA A 186 1.99 6.30 8.57
C ALA A 186 0.95 5.44 9.31
N ALA A 187 1.06 4.12 9.24
CA ALA A 187 0.13 3.17 9.84
C ALA A 187 0.42 2.87 11.34
N LYS A 188 1.61 3.17 11.86
CA LYS A 188 1.98 2.86 13.26
C LYS A 188 1.03 3.43 14.30
N ASP A 189 0.55 4.65 14.10
CA ASP A 189 -0.27 5.38 15.06
C ASP A 189 -1.77 5.15 14.87
N VAL A 190 -2.16 4.36 13.88
CA VAL A 190 -3.56 4.15 13.54
C VAL A 190 -4.17 3.11 14.46
N LYS A 191 -5.13 3.53 15.27
CA LYS A 191 -5.87 2.67 16.18
C LYS A 191 -7.33 2.55 15.78
N THR A 192 -7.92 3.61 15.26
CA THR A 192 -9.34 3.69 14.93
C THR A 192 -9.55 3.97 13.43
N VAL A 193 -10.75 3.70 12.97
CA VAL A 193 -11.18 4.02 11.59
C VAL A 193 -11.00 5.51 11.29
N ARG A 194 -11.17 6.37 12.30
CA ARG A 194 -10.94 7.81 12.18
C ARG A 194 -9.50 8.13 11.83
N ASP A 195 -8.56 7.46 12.47
CA ASP A 195 -7.12 7.70 12.29
C ASP A 195 -6.65 7.27 10.90
N ALA A 196 -7.38 6.36 10.24
CA ALA A 196 -7.05 5.89 8.89
C ALA A 196 -7.01 7.02 7.85
N ARG A 197 -7.78 8.09 8.04
CA ARG A 197 -7.68 9.30 7.21
C ARG A 197 -6.33 10.00 7.34
N GLY A 198 -5.73 9.97 8.54
CA GLY A 198 -4.42 10.55 8.79
C GLY A 198 -3.28 9.84 8.04
N ILE A 199 -3.47 8.58 7.63
CA ILE A 199 -2.51 7.86 6.77
C ILE A 199 -2.36 8.60 5.44
N VAL A 200 -3.48 8.97 4.83
CA VAL A 200 -3.50 9.65 3.53
C VAL A 200 -2.66 10.92 3.55
N ASP A 201 -2.80 11.72 4.61
CA ASP A 201 -2.05 12.98 4.75
C ASP A 201 -0.55 12.73 4.99
N LYS A 202 -0.19 11.69 5.75
CA LYS A 202 1.20 11.30 5.96
C LYS A 202 1.83 10.76 4.68
N VAL A 203 1.12 9.90 3.97
CA VAL A 203 1.59 9.27 2.71
C VAL A 203 1.75 10.31 1.59
N ARG A 204 0.91 11.34 1.53
CA ARG A 204 1.04 12.46 0.57
C ARG A 204 2.33 13.27 0.73
N ARG A 205 3.02 13.18 1.86
CA ARG A 205 4.30 13.88 2.08
C ARG A 205 5.48 13.24 1.34
N CYS A 206 5.31 12.01 0.86
CA CYS A 206 6.32 11.36 0.03
C CYS A 206 6.34 12.03 -1.35
N GLU A 207 7.53 12.46 -1.80
CA GLU A 207 7.69 13.18 -3.06
C GLU A 207 7.26 12.37 -4.29
N ASP A 208 7.37 11.06 -4.22
CA ASP A 208 7.06 10.15 -5.31
C ASP A 208 5.57 9.82 -5.43
N ILE A 209 4.76 10.27 -4.47
CA ILE A 209 3.32 10.05 -4.45
C ILE A 209 2.59 11.30 -4.94
N THR A 210 1.85 11.16 -6.02
CA THR A 210 1.06 12.25 -6.60
C THR A 210 -0.28 12.42 -5.87
N TYR A 211 -0.91 11.30 -5.54
CA TYR A 211 -2.25 11.31 -4.95
C TYR A 211 -2.45 10.09 -4.05
N SER A 212 -3.11 10.32 -2.92
CA SER A 212 -3.63 9.25 -2.08
C SER A 212 -5.02 9.62 -1.57
N ASP A 213 -5.90 8.64 -1.44
CA ASP A 213 -7.26 8.83 -0.95
C ASP A 213 -7.83 7.55 -0.32
N VAL A 214 -8.78 7.73 0.59
CA VAL A 214 -9.57 6.64 1.14
C VAL A 214 -10.69 6.30 0.16
N ARG A 215 -10.62 5.14 -0.48
CA ARG A 215 -11.64 4.69 -1.42
C ARG A 215 -12.89 4.15 -0.75
N ASN A 216 -12.69 3.40 0.31
CA ASN A 216 -13.78 2.72 1.00
C ASN A 216 -13.43 2.52 2.47
N ILE A 217 -14.44 2.55 3.32
CA ILE A 217 -14.36 2.18 4.73
C ILE A 217 -15.47 1.17 5.00
N ASP A 218 -15.11 -0.07 5.25
CA ASP A 218 -16.05 -1.10 5.70
C ASP A 218 -16.06 -1.14 7.23
N LEU A 219 -17.00 -0.42 7.80
CA LEU A 219 -17.19 -0.30 9.26
C LEU A 219 -17.60 -1.64 9.90
N GLY A 220 -18.25 -2.54 9.14
CA GLY A 220 -18.65 -3.86 9.63
C GLY A 220 -17.44 -4.79 9.80
N LYS A 221 -16.49 -4.73 8.90
CA LYS A 221 -15.25 -5.53 8.96
C LYS A 221 -14.13 -4.82 9.71
N GLY A 222 -14.21 -3.51 9.88
CA GLY A 222 -13.13 -2.69 10.41
C GLY A 222 -11.97 -2.56 9.41
N SER A 223 -12.26 -2.59 8.09
CA SER A 223 -11.27 -2.46 7.05
C SER A 223 -11.37 -1.11 6.34
N THR A 224 -10.21 -0.61 5.91
CA THR A 224 -10.10 0.64 5.16
C THR A 224 -9.27 0.41 3.90
N ASP A 225 -9.81 0.81 2.74
CA ASP A 225 -9.13 0.70 1.45
C ASP A 225 -8.58 2.07 1.05
N ILE A 226 -7.26 2.18 0.95
CA ILE A 226 -6.54 3.40 0.56
C ILE A 226 -5.95 3.19 -0.83
N SER A 227 -6.14 4.15 -1.72
CA SER A 227 -5.51 4.19 -3.03
C SER A 227 -4.30 5.13 -3.01
N VAL A 228 -3.19 4.67 -3.55
CA VAL A 228 -1.97 5.44 -3.72
C VAL A 228 -1.61 5.49 -5.20
N THR A 229 -1.43 6.69 -5.73
CA THR A 229 -1.02 6.94 -7.11
C THR A 229 0.36 7.59 -7.11
N LEU A 230 1.28 7.03 -7.86
CA LEU A 230 2.63 7.53 -8.00
C LEU A 230 2.77 8.47 -9.20
N LYS A 231 3.86 9.21 -9.26
CA LYS A 231 4.23 10.00 -10.43
C LYS A 231 4.42 9.06 -11.63
N SER A 232 3.81 9.40 -12.76
CA SER A 232 3.88 8.59 -13.98
C SER A 232 5.31 8.42 -14.51
N GLU A 233 6.15 9.43 -14.29
CA GLU A 233 7.56 9.43 -14.68
C GLU A 233 8.39 8.34 -13.99
N LEU A 234 7.99 7.94 -12.77
CA LEU A 234 8.69 6.90 -12.02
C LEU A 234 8.68 5.55 -12.73
N PHE A 235 7.57 5.20 -13.38
CA PHE A 235 7.49 3.96 -14.13
C PHE A 235 8.56 3.90 -15.22
N TYR A 236 8.70 4.97 -16.00
CA TYR A 236 9.68 5.04 -17.09
C TYR A 236 11.11 5.10 -16.58
N ARG A 237 11.33 5.83 -15.50
CA ARG A 237 12.63 5.88 -14.81
C ARG A 237 13.08 4.49 -14.36
N ILE A 238 12.21 3.76 -13.67
CA ILE A 238 12.51 2.41 -13.19
C ILE A 238 12.70 1.43 -14.36
N LEU A 239 11.90 1.57 -15.42
CA LEU A 239 12.07 0.77 -16.63
C LEU A 239 13.43 1.02 -17.26
N GLY A 240 13.88 2.28 -17.32
CA GLY A 240 15.21 2.67 -17.77
C GLY A 240 16.33 2.11 -16.90
N GLU A 241 16.21 2.22 -15.57
CA GLU A 241 17.17 1.66 -14.60
C GLU A 241 17.30 0.14 -14.76
N THR A 242 16.19 -0.56 -14.97
CA THR A 242 16.16 -2.03 -15.06
C THR A 242 16.70 -2.54 -16.41
N THR A 243 16.42 -1.82 -17.51
CA THR A 243 16.76 -2.27 -18.88
C THR A 243 18.06 -1.67 -19.42
N GLY A 244 18.58 -0.60 -18.78
CA GLY A 244 19.69 0.18 -19.31
C GLY A 244 19.34 1.03 -20.55
N ILE A 245 18.04 1.16 -20.87
CA ILE A 245 17.56 1.89 -22.06
C ILE A 245 16.84 3.15 -21.57
N GLU A 246 17.21 4.29 -22.11
CA GLU A 246 16.55 5.56 -21.78
C GLU A 246 15.14 5.61 -22.37
N ILE A 247 14.13 5.66 -21.48
CA ILE A 247 12.70 5.71 -21.82
C ILE A 247 12.09 6.82 -20.95
N LYS A 248 11.48 7.82 -21.59
CA LYS A 248 10.89 8.97 -20.89
C LYS A 248 9.37 8.99 -20.92
N SER A 249 8.79 8.33 -21.93
CA SER A 249 7.35 8.43 -22.18
C SER A 249 6.80 7.19 -22.89
N GLU A 250 5.49 7.11 -23.00
CA GLU A 250 4.80 6.10 -23.84
C GLU A 250 5.23 6.17 -25.29
N SER A 251 5.55 7.38 -25.78
CA SER A 251 6.01 7.60 -27.16
C SER A 251 7.33 6.92 -27.46
N ASP A 252 8.20 6.75 -26.46
CA ASP A 252 9.48 6.06 -26.61
C ASP A 252 9.30 4.54 -26.48
N LEU A 253 8.36 4.11 -25.63
CA LEU A 253 8.15 2.70 -25.31
C LEU A 253 7.63 1.90 -26.50
N LEU A 254 6.64 2.40 -27.24
CA LEU A 254 6.03 1.68 -28.35
C LEU A 254 7.01 1.37 -29.50
N PRO A 255 7.80 2.35 -30.00
CA PRO A 255 8.84 2.07 -31.02
C PRO A 255 9.90 1.10 -30.51
N LEU A 256 10.29 1.22 -29.23
CA LEU A 256 11.26 0.32 -28.62
C LEU A 256 10.74 -1.12 -28.58
N LEU A 257 9.51 -1.34 -28.14
CA LEU A 257 8.89 -2.67 -28.13
C LEU A 257 8.80 -3.28 -29.52
N LYS A 258 8.47 -2.46 -30.53
CA LYS A 258 8.47 -2.90 -31.92
C LYS A 258 9.86 -3.36 -32.35
N LYS A 259 10.88 -2.54 -32.10
CA LYS A 259 12.28 -2.87 -32.43
C LYS A 259 12.75 -4.15 -31.70
N LEU A 260 12.42 -4.29 -30.42
CA LEU A 260 12.75 -5.50 -29.66
C LEU A 260 12.04 -6.74 -30.21
N THR A 261 10.79 -6.60 -30.66
CA THR A 261 10.06 -7.69 -31.31
C THR A 261 10.72 -8.14 -32.61
N ASP A 262 11.20 -7.18 -33.43
CA ASP A 262 11.89 -7.49 -34.67
C ASP A 262 13.25 -8.16 -34.39
N ILE A 263 13.99 -7.66 -33.40
CA ILE A 263 15.26 -8.28 -32.94
C ILE A 263 15.00 -9.70 -32.43
N ARG A 264 13.97 -9.90 -31.63
CA ARG A 264 13.59 -11.21 -31.08
C ARG A 264 13.30 -12.20 -32.21
N ARG A 265 12.48 -11.81 -33.20
CA ARG A 265 12.19 -12.67 -34.36
C ARG A 265 13.45 -13.06 -35.11
N SER A 266 14.38 -12.11 -35.30
CA SER A 266 15.65 -12.39 -35.94
C SER A 266 16.53 -13.31 -35.13
N TYR A 267 16.54 -13.14 -33.81
CA TYR A 267 17.31 -13.98 -32.90
C TYR A 267 16.74 -15.42 -32.82
N GLU A 268 15.43 -15.59 -32.75
CA GLU A 268 14.77 -16.89 -32.73
C GLU A 268 15.12 -17.75 -33.96
N LYS A 269 15.37 -17.12 -35.11
CA LYS A 269 15.82 -17.84 -36.34
C LYS A 269 17.21 -18.43 -36.19
N ILE A 270 18.11 -17.77 -35.47
CA ILE A 270 19.53 -18.13 -35.37
C ILE A 270 19.90 -18.81 -34.02
N GLU A 271 19.02 -18.79 -33.03
CA GLU A 271 19.28 -19.22 -31.69
C GLU A 271 19.83 -20.64 -31.59
N ASN A 272 19.21 -21.59 -32.31
CA ASN A 272 19.62 -22.98 -32.34
C ASN A 272 21.02 -23.13 -32.95
N ALA A 273 21.26 -22.47 -34.07
CA ALA A 273 22.59 -22.49 -34.71
C ALA A 273 23.67 -21.88 -33.83
N LEU A 274 23.36 -20.81 -33.09
CA LEU A 274 24.28 -20.23 -32.09
C LEU A 274 24.64 -21.21 -30.97
N ARG A 275 23.64 -21.91 -30.42
CA ARG A 275 23.87 -22.95 -29.42
C ARG A 275 24.75 -24.08 -29.94
N GLU A 276 24.53 -24.51 -31.20
CA GLU A 276 25.36 -25.53 -31.86
C GLU A 276 26.81 -25.04 -32.04
N VAL A 277 26.99 -23.78 -32.45
CA VAL A 277 28.35 -23.16 -32.56
C VAL A 277 29.07 -23.14 -31.22
N ASP A 278 28.37 -22.79 -30.15
CA ASP A 278 28.99 -22.78 -28.83
C ASP A 278 29.38 -24.18 -28.33
N ALA A 279 28.56 -25.18 -28.64
CA ALA A 279 28.79 -26.56 -28.21
C ALA A 279 29.80 -27.30 -29.08
N THR A 280 29.77 -27.12 -30.41
CA THR A 280 30.52 -27.94 -31.39
C THR A 280 31.50 -27.15 -32.23
N GLY A 281 31.43 -25.83 -32.22
CA GLY A 281 32.19 -24.94 -33.10
C GLY A 281 31.54 -24.67 -34.46
N TYR A 282 30.40 -25.29 -34.78
CA TYR A 282 29.70 -25.14 -36.05
C TYR A 282 28.18 -25.27 -35.87
N GLY A 283 27.40 -24.47 -36.56
CA GLY A 283 25.95 -24.49 -36.52
C GLY A 283 25.34 -24.03 -37.88
N ILE A 284 24.13 -24.52 -38.16
CA ILE A 284 23.43 -24.25 -39.43
C ILE A 284 22.05 -23.68 -39.12
N VAL A 285 21.76 -22.52 -39.69
CA VAL A 285 20.38 -21.98 -39.75
C VAL A 285 19.68 -22.62 -40.92
N MET A 286 18.75 -23.49 -40.68
CA MET A 286 17.95 -24.14 -41.71
C MET A 286 16.91 -23.14 -42.24
N PRO A 287 16.68 -23.13 -43.56
CA PRO A 287 15.66 -22.27 -44.18
C PRO A 287 14.25 -22.71 -43.72
N THR A 288 13.36 -21.73 -43.62
CA THR A 288 11.94 -21.99 -43.34
C THR A 288 11.22 -22.35 -44.66
N ILE A 289 10.02 -22.93 -44.54
CA ILE A 289 9.20 -23.32 -45.72
C ILE A 289 8.92 -22.12 -46.62
N ASP A 290 8.77 -20.93 -46.02
CA ASP A 290 8.49 -19.68 -46.74
C ASP A 290 9.70 -19.15 -47.56
N GLU A 291 10.90 -19.63 -47.24
CA GLU A 291 12.16 -19.26 -47.89
C GLU A 291 12.50 -20.24 -49.08
N LEU A 292 11.68 -21.30 -49.24
CA LEU A 292 11.83 -22.26 -50.33
C LEU A 292 11.32 -21.69 -51.65
N THR A 293 12.18 -21.62 -52.64
CA THR A 293 11.82 -21.30 -54.03
C THR A 293 11.70 -22.58 -54.83
N LEU A 294 10.51 -22.84 -55.38
CA LEU A 294 10.26 -23.98 -56.24
C LEU A 294 10.54 -23.55 -57.69
N GLU A 295 11.40 -24.30 -58.37
CA GLU A 295 11.61 -24.14 -59.79
C GLU A 295 10.44 -24.81 -60.58
N GLU A 296 10.25 -24.41 -61.83
CA GLU A 296 9.23 -25.05 -62.67
C GLU A 296 9.50 -26.54 -62.84
N PRO A 297 8.46 -27.39 -62.78
CA PRO A 297 8.60 -28.83 -62.96
C PRO A 297 9.13 -29.22 -64.32
N GLU A 298 10.23 -29.96 -64.43
CA GLU A 298 10.81 -30.44 -65.62
C GLU A 298 10.37 -31.90 -65.93
N ILE A 299 9.97 -32.20 -67.22
CA ILE A 299 9.73 -33.57 -67.58
C ILE A 299 11.07 -34.23 -67.92
N VAL A 300 11.40 -35.32 -67.27
CA VAL A 300 12.63 -36.06 -67.43
C VAL A 300 12.32 -37.47 -67.93
N ARG A 301 13.16 -37.96 -68.85
CA ARG A 301 13.05 -39.33 -69.41
C ARG A 301 14.22 -40.18 -68.89
N GLN A 302 13.91 -41.27 -68.19
CA GLN A 302 14.90 -42.18 -67.68
C GLN A 302 14.49 -43.65 -67.94
N GLY A 303 15.34 -44.40 -68.67
CA GLY A 303 15.08 -45.83 -68.92
C GLY A 303 13.77 -46.13 -69.67
N GLY A 304 13.33 -45.23 -70.60
CA GLY A 304 12.09 -45.43 -71.41
C GLY A 304 10.80 -44.96 -70.69
N LYS A 305 10.89 -44.47 -69.42
CA LYS A 305 9.75 -43.94 -68.69
C LYS A 305 9.91 -42.45 -68.51
N TYR A 306 8.79 -41.71 -68.40
CA TYR A 306 8.73 -40.29 -68.11
C TYR A 306 8.47 -40.05 -66.61
N GLY A 307 9.16 -39.09 -66.05
CA GLY A 307 9.00 -38.64 -64.65
C GLY A 307 8.96 -37.11 -64.60
N VAL A 308 8.57 -36.57 -63.48
CA VAL A 308 8.60 -35.13 -63.21
C VAL A 308 9.73 -34.88 -62.21
N LYS A 309 10.65 -33.99 -62.55
CA LYS A 309 11.73 -33.51 -61.68
C LYS A 309 11.27 -32.21 -61.06
N LEU A 310 11.20 -32.20 -59.75
CA LEU A 310 10.96 -31.01 -58.93
C LEU A 310 12.27 -30.55 -58.34
N ARG A 311 12.59 -29.29 -58.43
CA ARG A 311 13.75 -28.68 -57.80
C ARG A 311 13.28 -27.58 -56.87
N ALA A 312 13.79 -27.57 -55.63
CA ALA A 312 13.60 -26.52 -54.70
C ALA A 312 14.97 -26.00 -54.25
N SER A 313 15.09 -24.69 -54.08
CA SER A 313 16.27 -24.06 -53.54
C SER A 313 15.90 -23.16 -52.36
N ALA A 314 16.76 -23.11 -51.35
CA ALA A 314 16.61 -22.23 -50.20
C ALA A 314 17.99 -21.82 -49.70
N PRO A 315 18.16 -20.56 -49.24
CA PRO A 315 19.39 -20.14 -48.61
C PRO A 315 19.54 -20.76 -47.22
N SER A 316 20.73 -21.22 -46.84
CA SER A 316 21.10 -21.59 -45.50
C SER A 316 22.21 -20.67 -44.98
N ILE A 317 22.24 -20.41 -43.66
CA ILE A 317 23.32 -19.66 -43.03
C ILE A 317 24.18 -20.63 -42.25
N HIS A 318 25.48 -20.62 -42.51
CA HIS A 318 26.46 -21.46 -41.81
C HIS A 318 27.30 -20.57 -40.90
N MET A 319 27.34 -20.93 -39.63
CA MET A 319 28.06 -20.23 -38.58
C MET A 319 29.19 -21.10 -38.03
N MET A 320 30.38 -20.53 -37.87
CA MET A 320 31.52 -21.25 -37.32
C MET A 320 32.27 -20.42 -36.29
N LYS A 321 32.80 -21.10 -35.29
CA LYS A 321 33.69 -20.52 -34.29
C LYS A 321 35.12 -20.63 -34.78
N ALA A 322 35.75 -19.48 -35.02
CA ALA A 322 37.14 -19.43 -35.50
C ALA A 322 38.04 -18.76 -34.44
N ASN A 323 39.23 -19.29 -34.25
CA ASN A 323 40.22 -18.71 -33.41
C ASN A 323 41.02 -17.68 -34.22
N ILE A 324 40.94 -16.40 -33.83
CA ILE A 324 41.71 -15.34 -34.49
C ILE A 324 42.92 -15.03 -33.62
N ILE A 325 44.10 -15.30 -34.17
CA ILE A 325 45.35 -14.96 -33.52
C ILE A 325 45.84 -13.64 -34.11
N THR A 326 46.01 -12.65 -33.22
CA THR A 326 46.61 -11.35 -33.59
C THR A 326 47.97 -11.23 -32.94
N GLU A 327 49.00 -11.06 -33.74
CA GLU A 327 50.36 -10.84 -33.27
C GLU A 327 50.73 -9.40 -33.58
N VAL A 328 51.28 -8.72 -32.57
CA VAL A 328 51.84 -7.37 -32.69
C VAL A 328 53.22 -7.43 -32.13
N SER A 329 54.23 -7.25 -32.99
CA SER A 329 55.62 -7.30 -32.66
C SER A 329 56.24 -5.88 -32.80
N PRO A 330 56.13 -5.02 -31.78
CA PRO A 330 56.76 -3.71 -31.79
C PRO A 330 58.29 -3.86 -31.74
N ILE A 331 58.97 -3.24 -32.66
CA ILE A 331 60.44 -3.20 -32.67
C ILE A 331 60.90 -2.10 -31.74
N VAL A 332 61.58 -2.45 -30.66
CA VAL A 332 62.16 -1.53 -29.66
C VAL A 332 63.70 -1.64 -29.77
N GLY A 333 64.37 -0.52 -29.70
CA GLY A 333 65.76 -0.39 -30.10
C GLY A 333 66.83 -1.24 -29.41
N SER A 334 66.67 -1.69 -28.16
CA SER A 334 67.64 -2.52 -27.42
C SER A 334 66.93 -3.61 -26.60
N GLU A 335 67.67 -4.69 -26.30
CA GLU A 335 67.15 -5.82 -25.50
C GLU A 335 66.59 -5.36 -24.14
N LYS A 336 67.31 -4.45 -23.49
CA LYS A 336 66.89 -3.89 -22.21
C LYS A 336 65.56 -3.08 -22.29
N GLN A 337 65.38 -2.33 -23.37
CA GLN A 337 64.13 -1.61 -23.63
C GLN A 337 62.97 -2.56 -23.96
N SER A 338 63.26 -3.71 -24.57
CA SER A 338 62.27 -4.75 -24.82
C SER A 338 61.85 -5.46 -23.53
N GLU A 339 62.78 -5.72 -22.62
CA GLU A 339 62.48 -6.26 -21.28
C GLU A 339 61.63 -5.30 -20.46
N GLU A 340 61.96 -4.00 -20.47
CA GLU A 340 61.15 -2.97 -19.83
C GLU A 340 59.73 -2.91 -20.43
N LEU A 341 59.60 -3.01 -21.76
CA LEU A 341 58.31 -3.02 -22.41
C LEU A 341 57.46 -4.25 -22.02
N VAL A 342 58.09 -5.43 -21.92
CA VAL A 342 57.40 -6.65 -21.47
C VAL A 342 56.90 -6.52 -20.03
N MET A 343 57.64 -5.82 -19.15
CA MET A 343 57.17 -5.53 -17.79
C MET A 343 56.01 -4.53 -17.74
N TYR A 344 55.95 -3.60 -18.70
CA TYR A 344 54.88 -2.61 -18.80
C TYR A 344 53.67 -3.10 -19.59
N LEU A 345 53.76 -4.15 -20.38
CA LEU A 345 52.71 -4.76 -21.16
C LEU A 345 51.85 -5.78 -20.42
N PRO A 346 52.05 -6.17 -19.15
CA PRO A 346 51.15 -7.09 -18.55
C PRO A 346 49.80 -6.40 -18.35
N VAL A 347 48.83 -6.87 -19.13
CA VAL A 347 47.43 -6.85 -18.71
C VAL A 347 46.63 -5.61 -19.06
N SER A 348 46.73 -5.10 -20.27
CA SER A 348 45.56 -4.42 -20.82
C SER A 348 45.31 -4.88 -22.24
N TYR A 349 44.48 -5.90 -22.39
CA TYR A 349 43.90 -6.33 -23.68
C TYR A 349 43.14 -5.21 -24.39
N THR A 350 42.99 -4.05 -23.77
CA THR A 350 42.25 -2.88 -24.26
C THR A 350 42.98 -2.10 -25.34
N HIS A 351 44.27 -2.38 -25.61
CA HIS A 351 45.06 -1.66 -26.62
C HIS A 351 45.36 -2.45 -27.88
N LEU A 352 44.84 -3.68 -28.01
CA LEU A 352 44.93 -4.41 -29.27
C LEU A 352 43.83 -3.91 -30.19
N PRO A 353 44.16 -3.44 -31.41
CA PRO A 353 43.16 -2.99 -32.38
C PRO A 353 42.18 -4.12 -32.66
N SER A 354 40.90 -3.82 -32.58
CA SER A 354 39.86 -4.77 -32.94
C SER A 354 40.07 -5.30 -34.36
N PRO A 355 39.77 -6.58 -34.64
CA PRO A 355 39.77 -7.12 -36.00
C PRO A 355 38.97 -6.30 -37.00
N ARG A 356 37.97 -5.54 -36.54
CA ARG A 356 37.15 -4.60 -37.36
C ARG A 356 37.94 -3.38 -37.85
N ASP A 357 38.95 -2.92 -37.11
CA ASP A 357 39.66 -1.69 -37.45
C ASP A 357 40.68 -1.88 -38.53
N ARG A 358 40.98 -3.15 -38.91
CA ARG A 358 41.94 -3.48 -40.04
C ARG A 358 41.27 -3.54 -41.41
N SER A 359 39.97 -3.54 -41.50
CA SER A 359 39.27 -3.63 -42.82
C SER A 359 39.20 -2.30 -43.58
N VAL A 360 39.57 -1.18 -42.97
CA VAL A 360 39.49 0.16 -43.58
C VAL A 360 40.82 0.65 -44.14
N SER A 361 41.91 -0.08 -43.96
CA SER A 361 43.28 0.36 -44.36
C SER A 361 43.83 -0.32 -45.62
N ARG A 362 42.96 -0.85 -46.51
CA ARG A 362 43.36 -1.31 -47.83
C ARG A 362 42.36 -0.81 -48.88
N MET A 363 42.50 0.45 -49.28
CA MET A 363 42.30 1.04 -50.57
C MET A 363 43.33 2.10 -50.84
#